data_39f95776d0e1ad2f24d0d25f85874a28
#
_entry.id   39f95776d0e1ad2f24d0d25f85874a28
#
_cell.length_a   1.000
_cell.length_b   1.000
_cell.length_c   1.000
_cell.angle_alpha   90.00
_cell.angle_beta   90.00
_cell.angle_gamma   90.00
#
_symmetry.space_group_name_H-M   'P 1'
#
loop_
_entity.id
_entity.type
_entity.pdbx_description
1 polymer ?
#
loop_
_entity_poly.entity_id
_entity_poly.type
_entity_poly.pdbx_seq_one_letter_code
_entity_poly.pdbx_strand_id
1 'polypeptide(L)'
;ITIMPLIKLWGFYKKSDIKIPEKEEIEETGKLIDYKKIVIDSERKRVKIDAGQEIITGSFIKSYAVDKLVKEMKRRGIDDAIINAGGSSIVAVNELEDDAWIVGVENPEKEKISEKNKEGYVTQILLDSYKEKNDEDLFDIKISDESYSTSNQ
;
A
#
# COMPACT_ATOMS: atom_id res chain seq x y z
N ILE A 1 -10.09 -5.88 7.12
CA ILE A 1 -9.03 -6.83 7.46
C ILE A 1 -9.47 -8.29 7.27
N THR A 2 -10.74 -8.64 7.45
CA THR A 2 -11.28 -10.00 7.33
C THR A 2 -11.96 -10.30 5.98
N ILE A 3 -11.79 -9.47 4.97
CA ILE A 3 -12.50 -9.54 3.68
C ILE A 3 -11.97 -10.62 2.72
N MET A 4 -10.89 -11.33 3.07
CA MET A 4 -10.26 -12.31 2.18
C MET A 4 -11.23 -13.37 1.62
N PRO A 5 -12.19 -13.90 2.38
CA PRO A 5 -13.16 -14.84 1.84
C PRO A 5 -13.93 -14.30 0.63
N LEU A 6 -14.36 -13.03 0.66
CA LEU A 6 -15.02 -12.39 -0.50
C LEU A 6 -14.06 -12.17 -1.66
N ILE A 7 -12.84 -11.74 -1.40
CA ILE A 7 -11.82 -11.56 -2.47
C ILE A 7 -11.61 -12.88 -3.21
N LYS A 8 -11.55 -13.99 -2.49
CA LYS A 8 -11.45 -15.33 -3.08
C LYS A 8 -12.70 -15.72 -3.86
N LEU A 9 -13.89 -15.42 -3.32
CA LEU A 9 -15.17 -15.73 -3.96
C LEU A 9 -15.28 -15.02 -5.32
N TRP A 10 -14.87 -13.75 -5.41
CA TRP A 10 -14.83 -12.99 -6.66
C TRP A 10 -13.69 -13.39 -7.61
N GLY A 11 -12.77 -14.25 -7.18
CA GLY A 11 -11.62 -14.68 -7.97
C GLY A 11 -10.48 -13.68 -8.04
N PHE A 12 -10.51 -12.57 -7.30
CA PHE A 12 -9.45 -11.56 -7.33
C PHE A 12 -8.11 -12.03 -6.74
N TYR A 13 -8.12 -13.15 -6.02
CA TYR A 13 -6.88 -13.74 -5.49
C TYR A 13 -6.06 -14.44 -6.57
N LYS A 14 -6.75 -15.03 -7.56
CA LYS A 14 -6.12 -15.64 -8.75
C LYS A 14 -6.80 -15.09 -9.99
N LYS A 15 -6.08 -14.34 -10.80
CA LYS A 15 -6.63 -13.67 -12.00
C LYS A 15 -7.36 -14.59 -13.00
N SER A 16 -7.15 -15.92 -12.90
CA SER A 16 -7.80 -16.91 -13.78
C SER A 16 -9.24 -17.24 -13.38
N ASP A 17 -9.68 -16.89 -12.18
CA ASP A 17 -10.92 -17.39 -11.60
C ASP A 17 -11.96 -16.28 -11.34
N ILE A 18 -11.81 -15.13 -12.00
CA ILE A 18 -12.73 -13.99 -11.84
C ILE A 18 -14.12 -14.40 -12.31
N LYS A 19 -15.08 -14.34 -11.39
CA LYS A 19 -16.50 -14.60 -11.63
C LYS A 19 -17.37 -13.58 -10.89
N ILE A 20 -18.59 -13.38 -11.36
CA ILE A 20 -19.62 -12.68 -10.60
C ILE A 20 -20.32 -13.73 -9.73
N PRO A 21 -20.19 -13.68 -8.39
CA PRO A 21 -20.84 -14.65 -7.50
C PRO A 21 -22.34 -14.42 -7.46
N GLU A 22 -23.08 -15.48 -7.14
CA GLU A 22 -24.51 -15.40 -6.84
C GLU A 22 -24.75 -14.70 -5.50
N LYS A 23 -25.93 -14.12 -5.35
CA LYS A 23 -26.30 -13.35 -4.15
C LYS A 23 -26.18 -14.20 -2.88
N GLU A 24 -26.64 -15.43 -2.95
CA GLU A 24 -26.59 -16.40 -1.85
C GLU A 24 -25.15 -16.74 -1.45
N GLU A 25 -24.23 -16.88 -2.41
CA GLU A 25 -22.80 -17.09 -2.14
C GLU A 25 -22.18 -15.89 -1.40
N ILE A 26 -22.56 -14.65 -1.80
CA ILE A 26 -22.09 -13.43 -1.15
C ILE A 26 -22.62 -13.35 0.28
N GLU A 27 -23.89 -13.64 0.52
CA GLU A 27 -24.51 -13.59 1.84
C GLU A 27 -23.89 -14.63 2.80
N GLU A 28 -23.65 -15.85 2.35
CA GLU A 28 -23.01 -16.90 3.15
C GLU A 28 -21.55 -16.57 3.45
N THR A 29 -20.80 -16.13 2.45
CA THR A 29 -19.40 -15.73 2.64
C THR A 29 -19.28 -14.49 3.53
N GLY A 30 -20.24 -13.59 3.45
CA GLY A 30 -20.31 -12.39 4.30
C GLY A 30 -20.35 -12.71 5.80
N LYS A 31 -20.92 -13.85 6.20
CA LYS A 31 -20.96 -14.30 7.61
C LYS A 31 -19.58 -14.58 8.18
N LEU A 32 -18.60 -14.85 7.33
CA LEU A 32 -17.19 -15.06 7.72
C LEU A 32 -16.43 -13.75 7.94
N ILE A 33 -17.04 -12.61 7.61
CA ILE A 33 -16.38 -11.31 7.67
C ILE A 33 -16.84 -10.56 8.92
N ASP A 34 -16.07 -10.70 9.99
CA ASP A 34 -16.32 -9.97 11.23
C ASP A 34 -15.00 -9.77 11.99
N TYR A 35 -14.44 -8.55 11.91
CA TYR A 35 -13.20 -8.24 12.61
C TYR A 35 -13.34 -8.24 14.14
N LYS A 36 -14.58 -8.10 14.68
CA LYS A 36 -14.84 -8.09 16.12
C LYS A 36 -14.63 -9.47 16.75
N LYS A 37 -14.63 -10.53 15.94
CA LYS A 37 -14.35 -11.89 16.38
C LYS A 37 -12.86 -12.20 16.48
N ILE A 38 -12.00 -11.29 16.03
CA ILE A 38 -10.55 -11.45 16.19
C ILE A 38 -10.20 -11.20 17.65
N VAL A 39 -9.62 -12.21 18.30
CA VAL A 39 -9.13 -12.10 19.68
C VAL A 39 -7.60 -11.99 19.66
N ILE A 40 -7.09 -10.94 20.27
CA ILE A 40 -5.64 -10.67 20.37
C ILE A 40 -5.20 -10.90 21.81
N ASP A 41 -4.31 -11.86 22.02
CA ASP A 41 -3.61 -12.10 23.28
C ASP A 41 -2.18 -11.51 23.15
N SER A 42 -2.04 -10.30 23.62
CA SER A 42 -0.76 -9.56 23.53
C SER A 42 0.32 -10.14 24.40
N GLU A 43 -0.03 -10.77 25.55
CA GLU A 43 0.92 -11.37 26.47
C GLU A 43 1.56 -12.61 25.86
N ARG A 44 0.73 -13.47 25.25
CA ARG A 44 1.19 -14.70 24.59
C ARG A 44 1.54 -14.52 23.13
N LYS A 45 1.38 -13.30 22.59
CA LYS A 45 1.60 -12.97 21.16
C LYS A 45 0.83 -13.90 20.22
N ARG A 46 -0.47 -14.08 20.51
CA ARG A 46 -1.36 -14.96 19.76
C ARG A 46 -2.55 -14.19 19.22
N VAL A 47 -3.01 -14.63 18.05
CA VAL A 47 -4.25 -14.16 17.43
C VAL A 47 -5.13 -15.38 17.21
N LYS A 48 -6.38 -15.28 17.64
CA LYS A 48 -7.41 -16.30 17.36
C LYS A 48 -8.44 -15.69 16.43
N ILE A 49 -8.84 -16.43 15.43
CA ILE A 49 -9.93 -16.15 14.50
C ILE A 49 -10.91 -17.32 14.48
N ASP A 50 -12.12 -17.11 14.02
CA ASP A 50 -13.11 -18.16 13.86
C ASP A 50 -12.81 -19.04 12.64
N ALA A 51 -13.40 -20.23 12.62
CA ALA A 51 -13.29 -21.14 11.48
C ALA A 51 -13.83 -20.47 10.20
N GLY A 52 -13.06 -20.55 9.14
CA GLY A 52 -13.38 -19.92 7.85
C GLY A 52 -13.07 -18.43 7.75
N GLN A 53 -12.74 -17.75 8.85
CA GLN A 53 -12.21 -16.39 8.77
C GLN A 53 -10.79 -16.36 8.21
N GLU A 54 -10.46 -15.29 7.51
CA GLU A 54 -9.11 -15.06 7.00
C GLU A 54 -8.71 -13.60 7.19
N ILE A 55 -7.46 -13.36 7.56
CA ILE A 55 -6.90 -12.02 7.74
C ILE A 55 -6.04 -11.65 6.54
N ILE A 56 -6.30 -10.46 5.96
CA ILE A 56 -5.44 -9.88 4.92
C ILE A 56 -4.33 -9.10 5.60
N THR A 57 -3.12 -9.67 5.62
CA THR A 57 -1.95 -8.99 6.18
C THR A 57 -1.47 -7.82 5.31
N GLY A 58 -1.72 -7.88 4.00
CA GLY A 58 -1.39 -6.80 3.06
C GLY A 58 -2.02 -5.44 3.39
N SER A 59 -3.11 -5.43 4.17
CA SER A 59 -3.78 -4.20 4.59
C SER A 59 -3.03 -3.39 5.65
N PHE A 60 -2.01 -3.95 6.31
CA PHE A 60 -1.28 -3.26 7.38
C PHE A 60 0.23 -3.55 7.44
N ILE A 61 0.70 -4.63 6.79
CA ILE A 61 2.10 -5.07 6.95
C ILE A 61 3.10 -4.07 6.38
N LYS A 62 2.75 -3.41 5.26
CA LYS A 62 3.60 -2.38 4.65
C LYS A 62 3.72 -1.17 5.56
N SER A 63 2.60 -0.64 6.04
CA SER A 63 2.58 0.51 6.96
C SER A 63 3.35 0.21 8.24
N TYR A 64 3.16 -0.98 8.80
CA TYR A 64 3.92 -1.40 9.99
C TYR A 64 5.43 -1.45 9.75
N ALA A 65 5.86 -1.98 8.59
CA ALA A 65 7.27 -2.05 8.24
C ALA A 65 7.87 -0.65 8.06
N VAL A 66 7.15 0.23 7.36
CA VAL A 66 7.57 1.63 7.15
C VAL A 66 7.66 2.38 8.48
N ASP A 67 6.66 2.26 9.37
CA ASP A 67 6.72 2.87 10.71
C ASP A 67 7.94 2.43 11.52
N LYS A 68 8.29 1.14 11.44
CA LYS A 68 9.48 0.63 12.09
C LYS A 68 10.76 1.20 11.49
N LEU A 69 10.81 1.32 10.16
CA LEU A 69 11.94 1.89 9.45
C LEU A 69 12.12 3.38 9.81
N VAL A 70 11.05 4.19 9.76
CA VAL A 70 11.09 5.61 10.15
C VAL A 70 11.64 5.78 11.56
N LYS A 71 11.14 4.99 12.53
CA LYS A 71 11.61 5.04 13.91
C LYS A 71 13.11 4.71 14.03
N GLU A 72 13.59 3.73 13.28
CA GLU A 72 15.00 3.37 13.28
C GLU A 72 15.87 4.42 12.60
N MET A 73 15.39 5.04 11.52
CA MET A 73 16.08 6.13 10.82
C MET A 73 16.23 7.35 11.76
N LYS A 74 15.12 7.81 12.37
CA LYS A 74 15.16 8.91 13.36
C LYS A 74 16.10 8.59 14.52
N ARG A 75 16.14 7.34 15.02
CA ARG A 75 17.06 6.91 16.05
C ARG A 75 18.54 7.00 15.65
N ARG A 76 18.83 6.89 14.35
CA ARG A 76 20.19 7.02 13.77
C ARG A 76 20.55 8.44 13.38
N GLY A 77 19.67 9.42 13.61
CA GLY A 77 19.86 10.81 13.22
C GLY A 77 19.68 11.02 11.71
N ILE A 78 18.87 10.20 11.06
CA ILE A 78 18.46 10.42 9.65
C ILE A 78 17.13 11.16 9.69
N ASP A 79 17.16 12.45 9.40
CA ASP A 79 16.07 13.40 9.59
C ASP A 79 15.48 13.86 8.27
N ASP A 80 16.13 13.53 7.14
CA ASP A 80 15.68 13.86 5.81
C ASP A 80 15.77 12.63 4.90
N ALA A 81 14.59 12.10 4.49
CA ALA A 81 14.49 10.92 3.67
C ALA A 81 13.09 10.74 3.07
N ILE A 82 13.02 10.04 1.96
CA ILE A 82 11.76 9.52 1.40
C ILE A 82 11.79 7.99 1.36
N ILE A 83 10.71 7.37 1.80
CA ILE A 83 10.53 5.91 1.77
C ILE A 83 9.41 5.59 0.80
N ASN A 84 9.74 4.88 -0.27
CA ASN A 84 8.76 4.37 -1.22
C ASN A 84 8.58 2.86 -1.02
N ALA A 85 7.41 2.46 -0.50
CA ALA A 85 7.05 1.07 -0.27
C ALA A 85 6.17 0.52 -1.41
N GLY A 86 6.77 0.38 -2.60
CA GLY A 86 6.13 -0.24 -3.76
C GLY A 86 5.15 0.67 -4.50
N GLY A 87 5.45 1.97 -4.62
CA GLY A 87 4.68 2.95 -5.38
C GLY A 87 3.36 3.39 -4.75
N SER A 88 2.73 2.51 -3.95
CA SER A 88 1.41 2.78 -3.37
C SER A 88 1.44 3.30 -1.93
N SER A 89 2.62 3.40 -1.32
CA SER A 89 2.78 3.92 0.04
C SER A 89 4.11 4.64 0.13
N ILE A 90 4.07 5.94 0.28
CA ILE A 90 5.25 6.81 0.34
C ILE A 90 5.21 7.56 1.66
N VAL A 91 6.35 7.68 2.33
CA VAL A 91 6.49 8.44 3.57
C VAL A 91 7.70 9.37 3.42
N ALA A 92 7.48 10.65 3.64
CA ALA A 92 8.53 11.64 3.79
C ALA A 92 8.89 11.78 5.28
N VAL A 93 10.17 11.88 5.56
CA VAL A 93 10.75 12.18 6.87
C VAL A 93 11.60 13.40 6.67
N ASN A 94 11.17 14.55 7.16
CA ASN A 94 11.96 15.78 7.15
C ASN A 94 11.42 16.76 8.21
N GLU A 95 12.29 17.59 8.76
CA GLU A 95 11.93 18.55 9.83
C GLU A 95 11.58 19.95 9.30
N LEU A 96 11.88 20.25 8.04
CA LEU A 96 11.74 21.58 7.46
C LEU A 96 10.60 21.61 6.43
N GLU A 97 9.57 22.41 6.68
CA GLU A 97 8.44 22.60 5.74
C GLU A 97 8.90 23.18 4.38
N ASP A 98 9.98 23.96 4.36
CA ASP A 98 10.50 24.58 3.14
C ASP A 98 11.18 23.57 2.19
N ASP A 99 11.63 22.42 2.69
CA ASP A 99 12.29 21.35 1.94
C ASP A 99 11.37 20.13 1.72
N ALA A 100 10.09 20.36 1.49
CA ALA A 100 9.11 19.30 1.28
C ALA A 100 9.45 18.45 0.04
N TRP A 101 9.32 17.14 0.18
CA TRP A 101 9.44 16.20 -0.93
C TRP A 101 8.29 16.35 -1.92
N ILE A 102 8.59 16.26 -3.20
CA ILE A 102 7.61 16.30 -4.28
C ILE A 102 7.35 14.88 -4.76
N VAL A 103 6.08 14.46 -4.75
CA VAL A 103 5.63 13.16 -5.22
C VAL A 103 4.67 13.36 -6.38
N GLY A 104 5.04 12.90 -7.56
CA GLY A 104 4.18 12.89 -8.75
C GLY A 104 3.11 11.81 -8.66
N VAL A 105 1.88 12.14 -9.01
CA VAL A 105 0.76 11.18 -9.11
C VAL A 105 0.61 10.78 -10.57
N GLU A 106 1.00 9.55 -10.89
CA GLU A 106 0.98 9.01 -12.25
C GLU A 106 -0.42 9.03 -12.86
N ASN A 107 -0.51 9.41 -14.14
CA ASN A 107 -1.75 9.36 -14.90
C ASN A 107 -2.09 7.89 -15.25
N PRO A 108 -3.18 7.31 -14.76
CA PRO A 108 -3.56 5.92 -15.03
C PRO A 108 -3.98 5.67 -16.49
N GLU A 109 -4.30 6.72 -17.25
CA GLU A 109 -4.68 6.61 -18.65
C GLU A 109 -3.48 6.55 -19.60
N LYS A 110 -2.26 6.67 -19.08
CA LYS A 110 -1.07 6.48 -19.89
C LYS A 110 -1.03 5.09 -20.48
N GLU A 111 -0.98 5.04 -21.80
CA GLU A 111 -0.67 3.80 -22.50
C GLU A 111 0.62 3.22 -21.93
N LYS A 112 0.58 1.93 -21.58
CA LYS A 112 1.72 1.17 -21.11
C LYS A 112 2.85 1.26 -22.15
N ILE A 113 3.68 2.27 -22.01
CA ILE A 113 4.89 2.37 -22.81
C ILE A 113 5.75 1.17 -22.44
N SER A 114 5.73 0.21 -23.36
CA SER A 114 6.58 -0.96 -23.55
C SER A 114 7.30 -1.56 -22.32
N GLU A 115 7.06 -2.84 -22.13
CA GLU A 115 7.65 -3.81 -21.21
C GLU A 115 9.19 -3.86 -21.09
N LYS A 116 9.93 -2.83 -21.49
CA LYS A 116 11.37 -2.90 -21.66
C LYS A 116 12.24 -2.47 -20.48
N ASN A 117 11.69 -1.92 -19.39
CA ASN A 117 12.53 -1.42 -18.27
C ASN A 117 12.08 -1.91 -16.90
N LYS A 118 12.09 -3.23 -16.67
CA LYS A 118 11.75 -3.82 -15.35
C LYS A 118 12.79 -3.65 -14.24
N GLU A 119 13.99 -3.12 -14.53
CA GLU A 119 15.09 -3.06 -13.55
C GLU A 119 15.38 -1.67 -12.94
N GLY A 120 14.67 -0.63 -13.34
CA GLY A 120 15.02 0.75 -12.96
C GLY A 120 14.01 1.53 -12.10
N TYR A 121 12.93 0.91 -11.63
CA TYR A 121 11.78 1.65 -11.07
C TYR A 121 12.09 2.53 -9.84
N VAL A 122 12.96 2.09 -8.97
CA VAL A 122 13.28 2.85 -7.74
C VAL A 122 14.23 4.00 -8.01
N THR A 123 15.18 3.79 -8.91
CA THR A 123 16.18 4.82 -9.28
C THR A 123 15.58 5.89 -10.17
N GLN A 124 14.58 5.55 -10.98
CA GLN A 124 13.92 6.47 -11.91
C GLN A 124 13.08 7.51 -11.15
N ILE A 125 12.33 7.13 -10.14
CA ILE A 125 11.51 8.06 -9.33
C ILE A 125 12.38 9.10 -8.61
N LEU A 126 13.55 8.68 -8.12
CA LEU A 126 14.49 9.61 -7.47
C LEU A 126 15.20 10.54 -8.44
N LEU A 127 15.46 10.09 -9.68
CA LEU A 127 16.12 10.90 -10.71
C LEU A 127 15.15 11.84 -11.44
N ASP A 128 13.89 11.44 -11.60
CA ASP A 128 12.87 12.24 -12.30
C ASP A 128 12.30 13.35 -11.41
N SER A 129 12.41 13.24 -10.08
CA SER A 129 12.10 14.36 -9.16
C SER A 129 13.06 15.57 -9.34
N TYR A 130 14.19 15.38 -10.00
CA TYR A 130 15.17 16.43 -10.34
C TYR A 130 15.11 16.90 -11.80
N LYS A 131 14.30 16.28 -12.65
CA LYS A 131 14.15 16.67 -14.05
C LYS A 131 12.80 17.35 -14.28
N GLU A 132 12.84 18.41 -15.09
CA GLU A 132 11.73 19.24 -15.53
C GLU A 132 10.40 18.48 -15.67
N LYS A 133 9.29 19.16 -15.21
CA LYS A 133 7.91 18.72 -15.36
C LYS A 133 7.72 17.84 -16.60
N ASN A 134 7.68 16.54 -16.40
CA ASN A 134 7.19 15.66 -17.43
C ASN A 134 5.66 15.82 -17.47
N ASP A 135 5.09 16.05 -18.65
CA ASP A 135 3.63 16.04 -18.93
C ASP A 135 2.94 14.70 -18.58
N GLU A 136 3.59 13.91 -17.77
CA GLU A 136 3.28 12.53 -17.46
C GLU A 136 2.49 12.35 -16.18
N ASP A 137 2.64 13.23 -15.21
CA ASP A 137 1.92 13.16 -13.95
C ASP A 137 0.64 14.01 -13.98
N LEU A 138 -0.42 13.53 -13.32
CA LEU A 138 -1.67 14.28 -13.19
C LEU A 138 -1.46 15.54 -12.36
N PHE A 139 -0.70 15.43 -11.29
CA PHE A 139 -0.32 16.53 -10.39
C PHE A 139 0.77 16.10 -9.43
N ASP A 140 1.43 17.09 -8.84
CA ASP A 140 2.44 16.91 -7.81
C ASP A 140 1.86 17.14 -6.42
N ILE A 141 2.27 16.34 -5.45
CA ILE A 141 1.95 16.52 -4.03
C ILE A 141 3.23 16.85 -3.27
N LYS A 142 3.18 17.91 -2.46
CA LYS A 142 4.23 18.19 -1.48
C LYS A 142 3.92 17.46 -0.17
N ILE A 143 4.89 16.72 0.35
CA ILE A 143 4.78 16.01 1.63
C ILE A 143 5.98 16.32 2.51
N SER A 144 5.72 16.59 3.79
CA SER A 144 6.72 16.87 4.80
C SER A 144 6.31 16.26 6.12
N ASP A 145 7.11 15.32 6.64
CA ASP A 145 6.81 14.47 7.82
C ASP A 145 5.41 13.80 7.74
N GLU A 146 4.99 13.48 6.53
CA GLU A 146 3.68 12.96 6.18
C GLU A 146 3.78 11.69 5.35
N SER A 147 2.65 11.00 5.18
CA SER A 147 2.52 9.84 4.31
C SER A 147 1.50 10.06 3.21
N TYR A 148 1.80 9.51 2.03
CA TYR A 148 0.91 9.44 0.89
C TYR A 148 0.64 7.99 0.53
N SER A 149 -0.60 7.67 0.23
CA SER A 149 -1.00 6.31 -0.16
C SER A 149 -1.99 6.32 -1.30
N THR A 150 -1.79 5.43 -2.28
CA THR A 150 -2.74 5.20 -3.37
C THR A 150 -3.26 3.77 -3.34
N SER A 151 -4.47 3.56 -3.86
CA SER A 151 -5.04 2.25 -4.12
C SER A 151 -5.05 1.98 -5.62
N ASN A 152 -4.51 0.85 -6.06
CA ASN A 152 -4.73 0.36 -7.42
C ASN A 152 -6.17 -0.18 -7.54
N GLN A 153 -6.82 0.21 -8.61
CA GLN A 153 -8.08 -0.40 -9.05
C GLN A 153 -7.83 -1.67 -9.85
#